data_2ec1c15c147b3fd1bac510c403c7b1e8
#
_entry.id   2ec1c15c147b3fd1bac510c403c7b1e8
#
_cell.length_a   1.000
_cell.length_b   1.000
_cell.length_c   1.000
_cell.angle_alpha   90.00
_cell.angle_beta   90.00
_cell.angle_gamma   90.00
#
_symmetry.space_group_name_H-M   'P 1'
#
loop_
_entity.id
_entity.type
_entity.pdbx_description
1 polymer ?
#
loop_
_entity_poly.entity_id
_entity_poly.type
_entity_poly.pdbx_seq_one_letter_code
_entity_poly.pdbx_strand_id
1 'polypeptide(L)'
;MNKIDIIGRLVRDIELSTTSSGLSICKFSIAVKDNYNKEKTDFFNCTAFRERAEILAKYVKKGDLVGLSGSMHQVSFTKKDGTQFKDWDLQVDNVYLLEKPKTESKEVKTEVEKPKKEIAEDNSCVNAYASLEETDTDDDFPF
;
A
#
# COMPACT_ATOMS: atom_id res chain seq x y z
N MET A 1 -10.00 -7.29 -21.61
CA MET A 1 -9.42 -7.48 -20.27
C MET A 1 -9.39 -6.13 -19.58
N ASN A 2 -10.07 -5.98 -18.45
CA ASN A 2 -10.14 -4.73 -17.69
C ASN A 2 -9.50 -4.96 -16.32
N LYS A 3 -8.21 -4.67 -16.22
CA LYS A 3 -7.44 -4.82 -15.00
C LYS A 3 -6.52 -3.64 -14.81
N ILE A 4 -6.53 -3.09 -13.59
CA ILE A 4 -5.69 -1.98 -13.18
C ILE A 4 -5.05 -2.33 -11.84
N ASP A 5 -3.77 -2.08 -11.73
CA ASP A 5 -2.99 -2.20 -10.51
C ASP A 5 -2.45 -0.81 -10.14
N ILE A 6 -2.80 -0.33 -8.96
CA ILE A 6 -2.45 1.02 -8.49
C ILE A 6 -1.86 0.94 -7.09
N ILE A 7 -0.79 1.72 -6.87
CA ILE A 7 -0.20 1.91 -5.54
C ILE A 7 -0.36 3.38 -5.16
N GLY A 8 -0.97 3.63 -4.01
CA GLY A 8 -1.20 4.99 -3.55
C GLY A 8 -1.42 5.06 -2.04
N ARG A 9 -1.53 6.30 -1.54
CA ARG A 9 -1.83 6.56 -0.13
C ARG A 9 -3.29 6.87 0.08
N LEU A 10 -3.84 6.33 1.15
CA LEU A 10 -5.22 6.59 1.53
C LEU A 10 -5.41 8.06 1.94
N VAL A 11 -6.40 8.72 1.33
CA VAL A 11 -6.65 10.16 1.54
C VAL A 11 -7.37 10.42 2.87
N ARG A 12 -8.27 9.53 3.26
CA ARG A 12 -9.08 9.62 4.49
C ARG A 12 -9.35 8.22 5.04
N ASP A 13 -9.76 8.17 6.29
CA ASP A 13 -10.16 6.91 6.91
C ASP A 13 -11.34 6.27 6.18
N ILE A 14 -11.35 4.95 6.17
CA ILE A 14 -12.35 4.16 5.46
C ILE A 14 -13.57 3.98 6.36
N GLU A 15 -14.72 4.36 5.85
CA GLU A 15 -16.01 4.11 6.48
C GLU A 15 -16.65 2.86 5.88
N LEU A 16 -16.89 1.88 6.74
CA LEU A 16 -17.61 0.67 6.36
C LEU A 16 -19.11 0.93 6.39
N SER A 17 -19.78 0.68 5.30
CA SER A 17 -21.23 0.75 5.17
C SER A 17 -21.78 -0.63 4.84
N THR A 18 -23.00 -0.90 5.26
CA THR A 18 -23.70 -2.13 4.90
C THR A 18 -24.88 -1.80 4.02
N THR A 19 -24.99 -2.49 2.90
CA THR A 19 -26.16 -2.34 2.00
C THR A 19 -27.40 -2.99 2.60
N SER A 20 -28.57 -2.66 2.08
CA SER A 20 -29.85 -3.27 2.49
C SER A 20 -29.87 -4.80 2.33
N SER A 21 -29.03 -5.34 1.47
CA SER A 21 -28.84 -6.78 1.26
C SER A 21 -27.82 -7.43 2.21
N GLY A 22 -27.26 -6.68 3.18
CA GLY A 22 -26.28 -7.18 4.13
C GLY A 22 -24.84 -7.26 3.61
N LEU A 23 -24.53 -6.65 2.45
CA LEU A 23 -23.20 -6.62 1.88
C LEU A 23 -22.40 -5.47 2.49
N SER A 24 -21.22 -5.80 3.00
CA SER A 24 -20.24 -4.80 3.42
C SER A 24 -19.66 -4.09 2.20
N ILE A 25 -19.69 -2.76 2.20
CA ILE A 25 -19.13 -1.92 1.15
C ILE A 25 -18.37 -0.77 1.78
N CYS A 26 -17.24 -0.41 1.18
CA CYS A 26 -16.55 0.82 1.53
C CYS A 26 -16.16 1.60 0.28
N LYS A 27 -16.31 2.92 0.36
CA LYS A 27 -15.89 3.86 -0.67
C LYS A 27 -14.79 4.74 -0.11
N PHE A 28 -13.71 4.84 -0.84
CA PHE A 28 -12.55 5.63 -0.42
C PHE A 28 -11.81 6.20 -1.63
N SER A 29 -10.86 7.08 -1.36
CA SER A 29 -10.02 7.66 -2.40
C SER A 29 -8.55 7.46 -2.05
N ILE A 30 -7.75 7.17 -3.04
CA ILE A 30 -6.29 7.06 -2.93
C ILE A 30 -5.61 8.16 -3.73
N ALA A 31 -4.51 8.64 -3.19
CA ALA A 31 -3.62 9.61 -3.83
C ALA A 31 -2.41 8.89 -4.42
N VAL A 32 -2.23 9.03 -5.71
CA VAL A 32 -1.13 8.44 -6.46
C VAL A 32 -0.25 9.56 -7.00
N LYS A 33 1.03 9.52 -6.70
CA LYS A 33 1.99 10.48 -7.25
C LYS A 33 2.28 10.14 -8.70
N ASP A 34 2.31 11.17 -9.54
CA ASP A 34 2.73 11.01 -10.92
C ASP A 34 4.23 10.64 -10.98
N ASN A 35 4.56 9.68 -11.83
CA ASN A 35 5.94 9.22 -11.98
C ASN A 35 6.84 10.25 -12.68
N TYR A 36 6.26 11.09 -13.52
CA TYR A 36 6.98 12.10 -14.29
C TYR A 36 7.01 13.46 -13.59
N ASN A 37 5.90 13.84 -12.98
CA ASN A 37 5.80 15.12 -12.26
C ASN A 37 5.50 14.86 -10.78
N LYS A 38 6.54 14.93 -9.95
CA LYS A 38 6.43 14.64 -8.49
C LYS A 38 5.53 15.61 -7.73
N GLU A 39 5.23 16.77 -8.30
CA GLU A 39 4.34 17.76 -7.70
C GLU A 39 2.87 17.44 -7.98
N LYS A 40 2.60 16.67 -9.04
CA LYS A 40 1.26 16.27 -9.41
C LYS A 40 0.84 15.01 -8.67
N THR A 41 -0.35 15.05 -8.12
CA THR A 41 -0.98 13.92 -7.44
C THR A 41 -2.34 13.67 -8.06
N ASP A 42 -2.57 12.47 -8.52
CA ASP A 42 -3.85 12.04 -9.06
C ASP A 42 -4.66 11.31 -7.98
N PHE A 43 -5.97 11.56 -7.95
CA PHE A 43 -6.88 10.95 -7.00
C PHE A 43 -7.79 9.96 -7.71
N PHE A 44 -7.85 8.73 -7.19
CA PHE A 44 -8.70 7.70 -7.72
C PHE A 44 -9.77 7.32 -6.71
N ASN A 45 -11.01 7.30 -7.17
CA ASN A 45 -12.12 6.78 -6.38
C ASN A 45 -12.12 5.26 -6.46
N CYS A 46 -12.29 4.62 -5.31
CA CYS A 46 -12.24 3.17 -5.17
C CYS A 46 -13.42 2.67 -4.36
N THR A 47 -13.95 1.54 -4.78
CA THR A 47 -15.01 0.85 -4.07
C THR A 47 -14.58 -0.60 -3.81
N ALA A 48 -14.68 -1.06 -2.56
CA ALA A 48 -14.45 -2.44 -2.20
C ALA A 48 -15.71 -3.06 -1.58
N PHE A 49 -15.87 -4.35 -1.79
CA PHE A 49 -17.04 -5.13 -1.37
C PHE A 49 -16.66 -6.30 -0.48
N ARG A 50 -17.59 -6.71 0.40
CA ARG A 50 -17.50 -7.89 1.24
C ARG A 50 -16.25 -7.91 2.12
N GLU A 51 -15.55 -9.02 2.14
CA GLU A 51 -14.34 -9.24 2.95
C GLU A 51 -13.25 -8.19 2.72
N ARG A 52 -13.11 -7.71 1.48
CA ARG A 52 -12.10 -6.69 1.13
C ARG A 52 -12.43 -5.34 1.77
N ALA A 53 -13.71 -5.00 1.84
CA ALA A 53 -14.17 -3.81 2.55
C ALA A 53 -13.87 -3.89 4.05
N GLU A 54 -14.08 -5.05 4.66
CA GLU A 54 -13.81 -5.29 6.07
C GLU A 54 -12.31 -5.26 6.39
N ILE A 55 -11.48 -5.89 5.55
CA ILE A 55 -10.02 -5.86 5.67
C ILE A 55 -9.50 -4.43 5.61
N LEU A 56 -9.95 -3.67 4.62
CA LEU A 56 -9.57 -2.27 4.46
C LEU A 56 -9.98 -1.43 5.66
N ALA A 57 -11.22 -1.53 6.11
CA ALA A 57 -11.72 -0.77 7.25
C ALA A 57 -11.01 -1.13 8.57
N LYS A 58 -10.59 -2.39 8.72
CA LYS A 58 -9.93 -2.87 9.93
C LYS A 58 -8.44 -2.52 10.00
N TYR A 59 -7.74 -2.64 8.90
CA TYR A 59 -6.26 -2.59 8.88
C TYR A 59 -5.68 -1.33 8.27
N VAL A 60 -6.44 -0.58 7.46
CA VAL A 60 -5.94 0.58 6.72
C VAL A 60 -6.47 1.87 7.31
N LYS A 61 -5.58 2.83 7.52
CA LYS A 61 -5.90 4.17 8.03
C LYS A 61 -5.46 5.24 7.03
N LYS A 62 -5.92 6.45 7.25
CA LYS A 62 -5.48 7.63 6.50
C LYS A 62 -3.96 7.69 6.41
N GLY A 63 -3.43 7.83 5.21
CA GLY A 63 -2.01 7.96 4.91
C GLY A 63 -1.27 6.65 4.68
N ASP A 64 -1.86 5.49 4.97
CA ASP A 64 -1.26 4.19 4.69
C ASP A 64 -1.03 4.00 3.19
N LEU A 65 0.09 3.38 2.85
CA LEU A 65 0.41 3.00 1.48
C LEU A 65 -0.21 1.64 1.18
N VAL A 66 -1.07 1.61 0.19
CA VAL A 66 -1.78 0.39 -0.22
C VAL A 66 -1.62 0.15 -1.72
N GLY A 67 -1.52 -1.12 -2.08
CA GLY A 67 -1.64 -1.59 -3.45
C GLY A 67 -3.05 -2.13 -3.69
N LEU A 68 -3.66 -1.71 -4.76
CA LEU A 68 -4.99 -2.13 -5.16
C LEU A 68 -4.94 -2.72 -6.56
N SER A 69 -5.55 -3.88 -6.72
CA SER A 69 -5.77 -4.51 -8.01
C SER A 69 -7.26 -4.66 -8.23
N GLY A 70 -7.74 -4.28 -9.40
CA GLY A 70 -9.16 -4.35 -9.70
C GLY A 70 -9.50 -3.98 -11.13
N SER A 71 -10.76 -3.66 -11.34
CA SER A 71 -11.30 -3.23 -12.62
C SER A 71 -11.87 -1.82 -12.55
N MET A 72 -11.67 -1.05 -13.62
CA MET A 72 -12.16 0.31 -13.72
C MET A 72 -13.56 0.33 -14.33
N HIS A 73 -14.50 0.97 -13.66
CA HIS A 73 -15.87 1.13 -14.13
C HIS A 73 -16.24 2.59 -14.23
N GLN A 74 -17.00 2.93 -15.26
CA GLN A 74 -17.56 4.25 -15.40
C GLN A 74 -18.90 4.31 -14.64
N VAL A 75 -19.00 5.24 -13.71
CA VAL A 75 -20.19 5.48 -12.90
C VAL A 75 -20.80 6.83 -13.29
N SER A 76 -22.09 6.83 -13.53
CA SER A 76 -22.82 8.06 -13.84
C SER A 76 -23.54 8.58 -12.60
N PHE A 77 -23.32 9.83 -12.28
CA PHE A 77 -24.02 10.53 -11.21
C PHE A 77 -24.89 11.65 -11.80
N THR A 78 -26.11 11.74 -11.34
CA THR A 78 -26.98 12.85 -11.68
C THR A 78 -26.99 13.82 -10.50
N LYS A 79 -26.56 15.06 -10.73
CA LYS A 79 -26.71 16.13 -9.73
C LYS A 79 -28.17 16.54 -9.59
N LYS A 80 -28.49 17.21 -8.49
CA LYS A 80 -29.82 17.75 -8.22
C LYS A 80 -30.34 18.72 -9.32
N ASP A 81 -29.40 19.30 -10.09
CA ASP A 81 -29.68 20.21 -11.22
C ASP A 81 -29.98 19.48 -12.54
N GLY A 82 -30.03 18.15 -12.54
CA GLY A 82 -30.25 17.32 -13.74
C GLY A 82 -29.02 17.08 -14.61
N THR A 83 -27.84 17.60 -14.24
CA THR A 83 -26.58 17.40 -14.97
C THR A 83 -26.03 16.03 -14.68
N GLN A 84 -25.74 15.25 -15.73
CA GLN A 84 -25.09 13.95 -15.59
C GLN A 84 -23.57 14.12 -15.61
N PHE A 85 -22.91 13.60 -14.55
CA PHE A 85 -21.47 13.47 -14.49
C PHE A 85 -21.09 12.00 -14.64
N LYS A 86 -20.07 11.76 -15.45
CA LYS A 86 -19.43 10.46 -15.55
C LYS A 86 -18.14 10.53 -14.80
N ASP A 87 -17.95 9.62 -13.87
CA ASP A 87 -16.71 9.47 -13.11
C ASP A 87 -16.20 8.03 -13.23
N TRP A 88 -14.95 7.83 -12.90
CA TRP A 88 -14.33 6.53 -12.91
C TRP A 88 -14.17 6.01 -11.49
N ASP A 89 -14.59 4.78 -11.26
CA ASP A 89 -14.50 4.09 -9.99
C ASP A 89 -13.73 2.78 -10.15
N LEU A 90 -12.73 2.58 -9.30
CA LEU A 90 -11.97 1.34 -9.25
C LEU A 90 -12.66 0.36 -8.33
N GLN A 91 -13.23 -0.68 -8.92
CA GLN A 91 -13.74 -1.81 -8.16
C GLN A 91 -12.59 -2.71 -7.73
N VAL A 92 -12.34 -2.79 -6.43
CA VAL A 92 -11.19 -3.47 -5.88
C VAL A 92 -11.43 -4.98 -5.78
N ASP A 93 -10.56 -5.74 -6.43
CA ASP A 93 -10.55 -7.21 -6.37
C ASP A 93 -9.55 -7.74 -5.33
N ASN A 94 -8.37 -7.13 -5.25
CA ASN A 94 -7.33 -7.51 -4.28
C ASN A 94 -6.73 -6.27 -3.61
N VAL A 95 -6.33 -6.45 -2.36
CA VAL A 95 -5.71 -5.42 -1.52
C VAL A 95 -4.37 -5.92 -1.02
N TYR A 96 -3.35 -5.11 -1.17
CA TYR A 96 -2.01 -5.35 -0.67
C TYR A 96 -1.64 -4.26 0.33
N LEU A 97 -1.41 -4.65 1.57
CA LEU A 97 -0.97 -3.74 2.63
C LEU A 97 0.55 -3.59 2.53
N LEU A 98 1.03 -2.42 2.14
CA LEU A 98 2.44 -2.20 1.86
C LEU A 98 3.16 -1.54 3.04
N GLU A 99 2.78 -0.32 3.40
CA GLU A 99 3.48 0.44 4.42
C GLU A 99 2.51 1.33 5.20
N LYS A 100 2.69 1.37 6.51
CA LYS A 100 2.06 2.39 7.34
C LYS A 100 2.86 3.69 7.24
N PRO A 101 2.22 4.88 7.30
CA PRO A 101 2.97 6.11 7.33
C PRO A 101 3.92 6.05 8.52
N LYS A 102 5.17 6.40 8.30
CA LYS A 102 6.08 6.72 9.40
C LYS A 102 5.53 7.98 10.05
N THR A 103 4.57 7.80 10.93
CA THR A 103 4.29 8.80 11.93
C THR A 103 5.56 8.82 12.75
N GLU A 104 6.24 9.96 12.81
CA GLU A 104 7.06 10.27 13.94
C GLU A 104 6.11 10.27 15.14
N SER A 105 5.78 9.10 15.63
CA SER A 105 5.20 8.93 16.95
C SER A 105 6.33 9.25 17.92
N LYS A 106 6.39 10.52 18.29
CA LYS A 106 6.91 10.84 19.59
C LYS A 106 6.20 9.91 20.56
N GLU A 107 7.02 9.05 21.17
CA GLU A 107 6.77 8.35 22.41
C GLU A 107 5.75 7.21 22.39
N VAL A 108 6.24 6.03 22.07
CA VAL A 108 6.23 5.02 23.12
C VAL A 108 7.68 4.62 23.35
N LYS A 109 8.33 5.28 24.29
CA LYS A 109 9.42 4.67 25.04
C LYS A 109 8.79 3.54 25.86
N THR A 110 8.54 2.42 25.26
CA THR A 110 8.68 1.20 25.98
C THR A 110 10.17 1.02 26.05
N GLU A 111 10.74 1.36 27.20
CA GLU A 111 11.99 0.80 27.63
C GLU A 111 11.79 -0.72 27.61
N VAL A 112 12.04 -1.33 26.49
CA VAL A 112 12.48 -2.69 26.48
C VAL A 112 13.90 -2.56 27.01
N GLU A 113 14.08 -2.78 28.32
CA GLU A 113 15.35 -3.15 28.85
C GLU A 113 15.89 -4.23 27.94
N LYS A 114 16.88 -3.85 27.14
CA LYS A 114 17.74 -4.82 26.50
C LYS A 114 18.36 -5.62 27.63
N PRO A 115 18.11 -6.93 27.73
CA PRO A 115 18.98 -7.73 28.57
C PRO A 115 20.38 -7.50 28.02
N LYS A 116 21.26 -6.94 28.82
CA LYS A 116 22.68 -7.00 28.60
C LYS A 116 23.07 -8.47 28.58
N LYS A 117 22.95 -9.11 27.45
CA LYS A 117 23.80 -10.21 27.09
C LYS A 117 25.02 -9.55 26.54
N GLU A 118 26.06 -9.55 27.35
CA GLU A 118 27.43 -9.52 26.88
C GLU A 118 27.49 -10.50 25.72
N ILE A 119 27.53 -10.00 24.52
CA ILE A 119 27.95 -10.75 23.36
C ILE A 119 29.42 -10.84 23.58
N ALA A 120 29.87 -12.00 24.11
CA ALA A 120 31.26 -12.39 24.04
C ALA A 120 31.64 -12.19 22.58
N GLU A 121 32.69 -11.40 22.38
CA GLU A 121 33.31 -11.19 21.10
C GLU A 121 33.77 -12.54 20.56
N ASP A 122 32.93 -13.17 19.79
CA ASP A 122 33.35 -14.26 18.95
C ASP A 122 33.77 -13.66 17.62
N ASN A 123 35.05 -13.24 17.59
CA ASN A 123 35.73 -12.71 16.42
C ASN A 123 35.95 -13.77 15.32
N SER A 124 35.27 -14.91 15.40
CA SER A 124 35.46 -15.98 14.42
C SER A 124 34.61 -15.81 13.16
N CYS A 125 33.61 -14.92 13.17
CA CYS A 125 32.77 -14.67 11.99
C CYS A 125 33.31 -13.62 11.02
N VAL A 126 34.30 -12.82 11.43
CA VAL A 126 34.83 -11.76 10.56
C VAL A 126 35.91 -12.27 9.61
N ASN A 127 36.54 -13.39 9.95
CA ASN A 127 37.60 -13.99 9.12
C ASN A 127 37.11 -14.94 8.03
N ALA A 128 35.82 -15.29 8.01
CA ALA A 128 35.28 -16.18 6.97
C ALA A 128 35.03 -15.45 5.64
N TYR A 129 34.90 -14.12 5.67
CA TYR A 129 34.69 -13.32 4.45
C TYR A 129 35.98 -12.75 3.85
N ALA A 130 37.09 -12.79 4.58
CA ALA A 130 38.38 -12.30 4.10
C ALA A 130 39.15 -13.29 3.23
N SER A 131 38.66 -14.52 3.06
CA SER A 131 39.32 -15.56 2.24
C SER A 131 38.57 -15.90 0.96
N LEU A 132 37.60 -15.09 0.58
CA LEU A 132 37.05 -15.10 -0.78
C LEU A 132 37.77 -14.04 -1.61
N GLU A 133 39.09 -14.13 -1.61
CA GLU A 133 39.90 -13.48 -2.62
C GLU A 133 39.59 -14.16 -3.95
N GLU A 134 39.12 -13.33 -4.84
CA GLU A 134 39.48 -13.26 -6.25
C GLU A 134 39.72 -14.62 -6.91
N THR A 135 38.65 -15.27 -7.31
CA THR A 135 38.73 -15.99 -8.56
C THR A 135 38.25 -15.02 -9.64
N ASP A 136 39.20 -14.39 -10.32
CA ASP A 136 39.06 -13.91 -11.66
C ASP A 136 38.48 -15.04 -12.50
N THR A 137 37.20 -15.17 -12.55
CA THR A 137 36.56 -15.84 -13.65
C THR A 137 36.25 -14.74 -14.65
N ASP A 138 37.10 -14.59 -15.61
CA ASP A 138 36.76 -14.09 -16.93
C ASP A 138 35.60 -14.94 -17.44
N ASP A 139 34.41 -14.69 -16.96
CA ASP A 139 33.21 -15.16 -17.58
C ASP A 139 32.95 -14.22 -18.76
N ASP A 140 33.64 -14.56 -19.82
CA ASP A 140 33.31 -14.19 -21.17
C ASP A 140 31.87 -14.69 -21.42
N PHE A 141 30.88 -13.82 -21.12
CA PHE A 141 29.51 -14.05 -21.51
C PHE A 141 29.40 -13.87 -23.02
N PRO A 142 29.08 -14.90 -23.78
CA PRO A 142 28.85 -14.78 -25.21
C PRO A 142 27.50 -14.16 -25.47
N PHE A 143 27.47 -12.88 -25.48
CA PHE A 143 26.39 -12.07 -26.07
C PHE A 143 27.01 -11.09 -27.03
#